data_eef606ddf8a30232b9401d981aaddc3c
#
_entry.id   eef606ddf8a30232b9401d981aaddc3c
#
_cell.length_a   1.000
_cell.length_b   1.000
_cell.length_c   1.000
_cell.angle_alpha   90.00
_cell.angle_beta   90.00
_cell.angle_gamma   90.00
#
_symmetry.space_group_name_H-M   'P 1'
#
loop_
_entity.id
_entity.type
_entity.pdbx_description
1 polymer ?
#
loop_
_entity_poly.entity_id
_entity_poly.type
_entity_poly.pdbx_seq_one_letter_code
_entity_poly.pdbx_strand_id
1 'polypeptide(L)'
;MSWQQEYLDRYYDRSKGWVDGTTEFHNLCASVIPAGSEILEIGAGPTNETSTFLSTLGVVQGLDVDPDVENNVALTAAHVLNGDEYPFADNTFDACVSNYVNEHIADPLRHLEEVNRVLKPNGVYVFRTPNRFHYTSVVSGLTPHWFHLMVANRLRNMPETSHDPYPTHYRLNSRSKIEYHAAAAGLAVEEFRLIEPEPLYGLASRALFLPFVAYERTVNKFKCLAFLRANILAVLRKQP
;
A
#
# COMPACT_ATOMS: atom_id res chain seq x y z
N MET A 1 -15.00 7.88 -25.24
CA MET A 1 -14.91 7.29 -23.88
C MET A 1 -14.71 5.79 -24.04
N SER A 2 -13.77 5.17 -23.34
CA SER A 2 -13.59 3.73 -23.43
C SER A 2 -14.72 3.02 -22.66
N TRP A 3 -15.00 1.74 -22.97
CA TRP A 3 -16.03 0.98 -22.23
C TRP A 3 -15.64 0.79 -20.75
N GLN A 4 -14.33 0.77 -20.45
CA GLN A 4 -13.83 0.71 -19.09
C GLN A 4 -14.28 1.93 -18.28
N GLN A 5 -14.09 3.13 -18.86
CA GLN A 5 -14.50 4.37 -18.20
C GLN A 5 -16.02 4.43 -18.02
N GLU A 6 -16.80 4.06 -19.05
CA GLU A 6 -18.26 3.99 -18.95
C GLU A 6 -18.73 3.09 -17.79
N TYR A 7 -18.08 1.92 -17.61
CA TYR A 7 -18.44 0.99 -16.56
C TYR A 7 -17.98 1.49 -15.17
N LEU A 8 -16.80 2.09 -15.07
CA LEU A 8 -16.35 2.71 -13.83
C LEU A 8 -17.29 3.85 -13.41
N ASP A 9 -17.61 4.77 -14.30
CA ASP A 9 -18.54 5.87 -14.02
C ASP A 9 -19.93 5.37 -13.62
N ARG A 10 -20.40 4.26 -14.20
CA ARG A 10 -21.70 3.68 -13.89
C ARG A 10 -21.76 3.00 -12.53
N TYR A 11 -20.73 2.25 -12.15
CA TYR A 11 -20.75 1.38 -10.96
C TYR A 11 -19.98 1.99 -9.78
N TYR A 12 -19.04 2.90 -10.04
CA TYR A 12 -18.09 3.50 -9.09
C TYR A 12 -18.03 5.02 -9.24
N ASP A 13 -19.22 5.63 -9.26
CA ASP A 13 -19.40 7.07 -9.48
C ASP A 13 -18.99 7.86 -8.23
N ARG A 14 -17.87 8.57 -8.32
CA ARG A 14 -17.34 9.40 -7.25
C ARG A 14 -18.31 10.52 -6.86
N SER A 15 -19.14 11.03 -7.80
CA SER A 15 -20.15 12.04 -7.50
C SER A 15 -21.27 11.54 -6.60
N LYS A 16 -21.44 10.20 -6.51
CA LYS A 16 -22.38 9.52 -5.63
C LYS A 16 -21.76 8.98 -4.34
N GLY A 17 -20.55 9.45 -4.02
CA GLY A 17 -19.86 9.11 -2.78
C GLY A 17 -19.00 7.86 -2.84
N TRP A 18 -18.70 7.32 -4.04
CA TRP A 18 -17.71 6.26 -4.15
C TRP A 18 -16.31 6.81 -3.85
N VAL A 19 -15.57 6.08 -3.03
CA VAL A 19 -14.17 6.40 -2.69
C VAL A 19 -13.31 5.24 -3.16
N ASP A 20 -12.33 5.53 -4.01
CA ASP A 20 -11.34 4.53 -4.45
C ASP A 20 -10.34 4.19 -3.36
N GLY A 21 -9.64 3.06 -3.53
CA GLY A 21 -8.71 2.56 -2.51
C GLY A 21 -7.52 3.49 -2.22
N THR A 22 -7.09 4.33 -3.17
CA THR A 22 -6.01 5.30 -2.95
C THR A 22 -6.51 6.48 -2.13
N THR A 23 -7.67 7.02 -2.48
CA THR A 23 -8.33 8.08 -1.70
C THR A 23 -8.65 7.61 -0.27
N GLU A 24 -9.09 6.34 -0.08
CA GLU A 24 -9.34 5.80 1.25
C GLU A 24 -8.05 5.70 2.08
N PHE A 25 -6.94 5.29 1.46
CA PHE A 25 -5.62 5.29 2.11
C PHE A 25 -5.15 6.71 2.47
N HIS A 26 -5.29 7.68 1.56
CA HIS A 26 -4.95 9.08 1.82
C HIS A 26 -5.81 9.67 2.95
N ASN A 27 -7.10 9.36 2.99
CA ASN A 27 -7.98 9.79 4.08
C ASN A 27 -7.53 9.20 5.44
N LEU A 28 -7.07 7.94 5.46
CA LEU A 28 -6.49 7.35 6.66
C LEU A 28 -5.22 8.11 7.08
N CYS A 29 -4.29 8.37 6.17
CA CYS A 29 -3.09 9.16 6.45
C CYS A 29 -3.46 10.53 7.04
N ALA A 30 -4.38 11.28 6.40
CA ALA A 30 -4.83 12.59 6.86
C ALA A 30 -5.51 12.56 8.26
N SER A 31 -6.12 11.43 8.62
CA SER A 31 -6.79 11.30 9.92
C SER A 31 -5.86 11.09 11.10
N VAL A 32 -4.61 10.61 10.85
CA VAL A 32 -3.66 10.22 11.90
C VAL A 32 -2.33 10.96 11.86
N ILE A 33 -2.00 11.62 10.75
CA ILE A 33 -0.77 12.41 10.57
C ILE A 33 -1.12 13.89 10.76
N PRO A 34 -0.59 14.57 11.80
CA PRO A 34 -0.82 15.99 12.00
C PRO A 34 -0.24 16.84 10.86
N ALA A 35 -0.86 17.97 10.56
CA ALA A 35 -0.33 18.92 9.60
C ALA A 35 1.04 19.48 10.05
N GLY A 36 1.98 19.58 9.11
CA GLY A 36 3.34 20.05 9.38
C GLY A 36 4.29 18.98 9.91
N SER A 37 3.89 17.69 9.87
CA SER A 37 4.72 16.55 10.30
C SER A 37 5.97 16.35 9.45
N GLU A 38 7.03 15.82 10.07
CA GLU A 38 8.17 15.19 9.38
C GLU A 38 7.76 13.76 9.00
N ILE A 39 7.69 13.47 7.71
CA ILE A 39 7.16 12.21 7.15
C ILE A 39 8.25 11.47 6.39
N LEU A 40 8.41 10.18 6.67
CA LEU A 40 9.20 9.27 5.85
C LEU A 40 8.27 8.43 4.96
N GLU A 41 8.38 8.58 3.64
CA GLU A 41 7.74 7.68 2.70
C GLU A 41 8.69 6.54 2.32
N ILE A 42 8.35 5.31 2.72
CA ILE A 42 9.12 4.09 2.47
C ILE A 42 8.58 3.45 1.20
N GLY A 43 9.47 3.15 0.23
CA GLY A 43 9.08 2.71 -1.09
C GLY A 43 8.46 3.83 -1.91
N ALA A 44 9.06 5.02 -1.84
CA ALA A 44 8.52 6.23 -2.45
C ALA A 44 8.55 6.20 -3.99
N GLY A 45 9.55 5.50 -4.57
CA GLY A 45 9.72 5.46 -6.03
C GLY A 45 9.78 6.83 -6.70
N PRO A 46 9.56 6.91 -8.02
CA PRO A 46 9.41 8.18 -8.72
C PRO A 46 8.13 8.90 -8.31
N THR A 47 7.96 10.16 -8.75
CA THR A 47 6.80 11.00 -8.42
C THR A 47 5.48 10.26 -8.66
N ASN A 48 4.64 10.21 -7.63
CA ASN A 48 3.36 9.51 -7.64
C ASN A 48 2.30 10.26 -6.83
N GLU A 49 1.05 9.75 -6.86
CA GLU A 49 -0.08 10.37 -6.18
C GLU A 49 0.08 10.40 -4.65
N THR A 50 0.70 9.36 -4.05
CA THR A 50 0.88 9.27 -2.60
C THR A 50 1.92 10.28 -2.13
N SER A 51 3.10 10.36 -2.78
CA SER A 51 4.12 11.36 -2.46
C SER A 51 3.57 12.79 -2.58
N THR A 52 2.83 13.07 -3.66
CA THR A 52 2.19 14.36 -3.89
C THR A 52 1.16 14.68 -2.79
N PHE A 53 0.36 13.70 -2.37
CA PHE A 53 -0.59 13.89 -1.30
C PHE A 53 0.11 14.13 0.06
N LEU A 54 1.12 13.33 0.41
CA LEU A 54 1.86 13.46 1.67
C LEU A 54 2.55 14.82 1.79
N SER A 55 3.06 15.38 0.68
CA SER A 55 3.64 16.72 0.66
C SER A 55 2.65 17.84 1.04
N THR A 56 1.35 17.58 0.97
CA THR A 56 0.33 18.51 1.48
C THR A 56 0.14 18.44 3.00
N LEU A 57 0.59 17.36 3.64
CA LEU A 57 0.49 17.14 5.08
C LEU A 57 1.74 17.66 5.82
N GLY A 58 2.92 17.59 5.21
CA GLY A 58 4.14 17.99 5.88
C GLY A 58 5.39 17.91 5.00
N VAL A 59 6.55 17.82 5.66
CA VAL A 59 7.86 17.69 5.01
C VAL A 59 8.10 16.20 4.75
N VAL A 60 8.24 15.79 3.48
CA VAL A 60 8.35 14.39 3.09
C VAL A 60 9.77 14.06 2.63
N GLN A 61 10.40 13.09 3.30
CA GLN A 61 11.62 12.45 2.82
C GLN A 61 11.25 11.06 2.28
N GLY A 62 11.82 10.68 1.14
CA GLY A 62 11.59 9.39 0.51
C GLY A 62 12.76 8.42 0.74
N LEU A 63 12.45 7.15 0.92
CA LEU A 63 13.40 6.04 1.01
C LEU A 63 12.95 4.95 0.04
N ASP A 64 13.84 4.50 -0.84
CA ASP A 64 13.58 3.39 -1.75
C ASP A 64 14.87 2.63 -2.05
N VAL A 65 14.75 1.36 -2.42
CA VAL A 65 15.87 0.55 -2.96
C VAL A 65 16.16 0.91 -4.42
N ASP A 66 15.17 1.50 -5.12
CA ASP A 66 15.29 1.94 -6.50
C ASP A 66 15.84 3.38 -6.56
N PRO A 67 16.94 3.63 -7.28
CA PRO A 67 17.48 4.98 -7.47
C PRO A 67 16.51 5.94 -8.16
N ASP A 68 15.45 5.48 -8.81
CA ASP A 68 14.42 6.34 -9.40
C ASP A 68 13.68 7.20 -8.36
N VAL A 69 13.83 6.92 -7.06
CA VAL A 69 13.35 7.80 -5.98
C VAL A 69 13.94 9.22 -6.07
N GLU A 70 15.15 9.37 -6.63
CA GLU A 70 15.80 10.67 -6.85
C GLU A 70 15.04 11.55 -7.86
N ASN A 71 14.18 10.95 -8.70
CA ASN A 71 13.32 11.63 -9.66
C ASN A 71 11.97 12.05 -9.07
N ASN A 72 11.74 11.81 -7.78
CA ASN A 72 10.48 12.15 -7.11
C ASN A 72 10.47 13.60 -6.65
N VAL A 73 9.84 14.48 -7.45
CA VAL A 73 9.80 15.93 -7.22
C VAL A 73 8.86 16.35 -6.08
N ALA A 74 8.07 15.44 -5.51
CA ALA A 74 7.21 15.73 -4.37
C ALA A 74 7.95 15.61 -3.03
N LEU A 75 9.16 15.02 -3.02
CA LEU A 75 9.99 14.85 -1.84
C LEU A 75 10.89 16.06 -1.59
N THR A 76 11.14 16.35 -0.31
CA THR A 76 12.17 17.34 0.08
C THR A 76 13.58 16.77 0.06
N ALA A 77 13.70 15.45 0.26
CA ALA A 77 14.94 14.69 0.11
C ALA A 77 14.61 13.25 -0.30
N ALA A 78 15.47 12.66 -1.13
CA ALA A 78 15.38 11.27 -1.57
C ALA A 78 16.62 10.51 -1.12
N HIS A 79 16.43 9.27 -0.66
CA HIS A 79 17.49 8.42 -0.15
C HIS A 79 17.38 7.03 -0.78
N VAL A 80 18.48 6.54 -1.35
CA VAL A 80 18.55 5.17 -1.87
C VAL A 80 18.99 4.25 -0.73
N LEU A 81 18.16 3.26 -0.42
CA LEU A 81 18.43 2.28 0.63
C LEU A 81 19.44 1.24 0.14
N ASN A 82 20.59 1.20 0.80
CA ASN A 82 21.62 0.18 0.56
C ASN A 82 21.75 -0.70 1.82
N GLY A 83 21.14 -1.88 1.78
CA GLY A 83 21.08 -2.79 2.92
C GLY A 83 19.78 -2.66 3.72
N ASP A 84 19.84 -3.00 5.03
CA ASP A 84 18.64 -3.13 5.86
C ASP A 84 18.48 -1.98 6.87
N GLU A 85 19.50 -1.11 7.03
CA GLU A 85 19.49 0.00 7.98
C GLU A 85 19.09 1.30 7.30
N TYR A 86 18.10 1.98 7.86
CA TYR A 86 17.62 3.25 7.32
C TYR A 86 18.63 4.38 7.63
N PRO A 87 19.01 5.22 6.66
CA PRO A 87 20.04 6.25 6.80
C PRO A 87 19.55 7.48 7.61
N PHE A 88 18.81 7.25 8.69
CA PHE A 88 18.24 8.30 9.53
C PHE A 88 18.56 8.07 11.00
N ALA A 89 18.64 9.17 11.75
CA ALA A 89 18.79 9.11 13.20
C ALA A 89 17.52 8.58 13.89
N ASP A 90 17.66 8.11 15.12
CA ASP A 90 16.54 7.72 15.95
C ASP A 90 15.59 8.90 16.18
N ASN A 91 14.30 8.63 16.29
CA ASN A 91 13.27 9.59 16.65
C ASN A 91 13.24 10.83 15.73
N THR A 92 13.38 10.64 14.44
CA THR A 92 13.40 11.70 13.42
C THR A 92 12.02 12.06 12.91
N PHE A 93 11.17 11.07 12.66
CA PHE A 93 9.90 11.27 11.95
C PHE A 93 8.68 11.19 12.86
N ASP A 94 7.69 12.05 12.61
CA ASP A 94 6.36 11.98 13.23
C ASP A 94 5.53 10.84 12.64
N ALA A 95 5.74 10.57 11.35
CA ALA A 95 5.07 9.49 10.64
C ALA A 95 6.00 8.78 9.64
N CYS A 96 5.85 7.46 9.53
CA CYS A 96 6.31 6.67 8.39
C CYS A 96 5.08 6.24 7.58
N VAL A 97 5.18 6.21 6.26
CA VAL A 97 4.11 5.81 5.35
C VAL A 97 4.66 4.85 4.31
N SER A 98 3.93 3.78 3.99
CA SER A 98 4.26 2.94 2.84
C SER A 98 3.01 2.48 2.09
N ASN A 99 3.11 2.40 0.76
CA ASN A 99 2.00 2.06 -0.11
C ASN A 99 2.41 0.96 -1.10
N TYR A 100 1.95 -0.28 -0.86
CA TYR A 100 2.33 -1.47 -1.64
C TYR A 100 3.84 -1.80 -1.59
N VAL A 101 4.41 -1.78 -0.38
CA VAL A 101 5.82 -2.12 -0.10
C VAL A 101 5.92 -3.39 0.74
N ASN A 102 5.05 -3.53 1.74
CA ASN A 102 5.16 -4.58 2.76
C ASN A 102 5.06 -6.02 2.23
N GLU A 103 4.48 -6.21 1.04
CA GLU A 103 4.49 -7.50 0.34
C GLU A 103 5.87 -7.92 -0.15
N HIS A 104 6.79 -6.97 -0.33
CA HIS A 104 8.16 -7.18 -0.80
C HIS A 104 9.17 -7.36 0.34
N ILE A 105 8.77 -7.09 1.59
CA ILE A 105 9.67 -7.16 2.74
C ILE A 105 10.03 -8.61 3.06
N ALA A 106 11.32 -8.93 2.95
CA ALA A 106 11.85 -10.26 3.23
C ALA A 106 12.00 -10.52 4.74
N ASP A 107 12.40 -9.51 5.54
CA ASP A 107 12.50 -9.56 6.99
C ASP A 107 11.57 -8.52 7.64
N PRO A 108 10.33 -8.93 8.00
CA PRO A 108 9.36 -8.04 8.62
C PRO A 108 9.78 -7.48 9.98
N LEU A 109 10.49 -8.27 10.77
CA LEU A 109 10.90 -7.83 12.10
C LEU A 109 11.94 -6.72 11.97
N ARG A 110 13.00 -6.93 11.18
CA ARG A 110 14.03 -5.93 10.95
C ARG A 110 13.46 -4.64 10.36
N HIS A 111 12.55 -4.76 9.39
CA HIS A 111 11.86 -3.60 8.81
C HIS A 111 11.09 -2.79 9.86
N LEU A 112 10.29 -3.46 10.71
CA LEU A 112 9.50 -2.78 11.74
C LEU A 112 10.36 -2.25 12.91
N GLU A 113 11.49 -2.87 13.21
CA GLU A 113 12.48 -2.34 14.16
C GLU A 113 13.08 -1.01 13.66
N GLU A 114 13.44 -0.92 12.37
CA GLU A 114 13.93 0.32 11.77
C GLU A 114 12.82 1.39 11.73
N VAL A 115 11.61 1.02 11.35
CA VAL A 115 10.46 1.93 11.43
C VAL A 115 10.27 2.45 12.85
N ASN A 116 10.30 1.57 13.85
CA ASN A 116 10.19 1.97 15.26
C ASN A 116 11.35 2.89 15.68
N ARG A 117 12.58 2.58 15.26
CA ARG A 117 13.78 3.37 15.61
C ARG A 117 13.67 4.80 15.11
N VAL A 118 13.31 4.98 13.83
CA VAL A 118 13.25 6.31 13.21
C VAL A 118 12.02 7.13 13.59
N LEU A 119 10.95 6.50 14.06
CA LEU A 119 9.76 7.19 14.56
C LEU A 119 10.04 7.87 15.89
N LYS A 120 9.55 9.08 16.07
CA LYS A 120 9.44 9.76 17.38
C LYS A 120 8.54 8.99 18.34
N PRO A 121 8.66 9.14 19.66
CA PRO A 121 7.68 8.62 20.61
C PRO A 121 6.25 9.07 20.23
N ASN A 122 5.28 8.15 20.25
CA ASN A 122 3.90 8.32 19.77
C ASN A 122 3.76 8.53 18.24
N GLY A 123 4.85 8.48 17.47
CA GLY A 123 4.79 8.51 16.01
C GLY A 123 4.05 7.32 15.42
N VAL A 124 3.58 7.45 14.19
CA VAL A 124 2.74 6.45 13.53
C VAL A 124 3.40 5.88 12.29
N TYR A 125 3.18 4.58 12.05
CA TYR A 125 3.44 3.95 10.76
C TYR A 125 2.12 3.60 10.09
N VAL A 126 1.82 4.24 8.96
CA VAL A 126 0.59 4.02 8.18
C VAL A 126 0.94 3.29 6.90
N PHE A 127 0.25 2.19 6.62
CA PHE A 127 0.53 1.48 5.38
C PHE A 127 -0.70 0.85 4.73
N ARG A 128 -0.59 0.69 3.40
CA ARG A 128 -1.48 -0.14 2.59
C ARG A 128 -0.68 -1.28 1.97
N THR A 129 -1.23 -2.50 2.03
CA THR A 129 -0.60 -3.68 1.43
C THR A 129 -1.66 -4.68 0.98
N PRO A 130 -1.40 -5.54 -0.03
CA PRO A 130 -2.36 -6.55 -0.44
C PRO A 130 -2.63 -7.55 0.70
N ASN A 131 -3.87 -7.97 0.80
CA ASN A 131 -4.25 -9.04 1.72
C ASN A 131 -3.90 -10.41 1.10
N ARG A 132 -3.12 -11.22 1.80
CA ARG A 132 -2.70 -12.56 1.32
C ARG A 132 -3.85 -13.53 1.04
N PHE A 133 -5.03 -13.29 1.63
CA PHE A 133 -6.21 -14.15 1.44
C PHE A 133 -7.11 -13.71 0.28
N HIS A 134 -6.84 -12.57 -0.32
CA HIS A 134 -7.55 -12.15 -1.53
C HIS A 134 -7.17 -13.06 -2.72
N TYR A 135 -8.14 -13.33 -3.61
CA TYR A 135 -7.94 -14.23 -4.74
C TYR A 135 -6.73 -13.85 -5.62
N THR A 136 -6.44 -12.57 -5.80
CA THR A 136 -5.29 -12.11 -6.59
C THR A 136 -3.97 -12.51 -5.94
N SER A 137 -3.84 -12.37 -4.61
CA SER A 137 -2.65 -12.78 -3.86
C SER A 137 -2.49 -14.30 -3.84
N VAL A 138 -3.60 -15.05 -3.72
CA VAL A 138 -3.60 -16.51 -3.76
C VAL A 138 -3.17 -17.01 -5.14
N VAL A 139 -3.75 -16.47 -6.21
CA VAL A 139 -3.37 -16.82 -7.60
C VAL A 139 -1.91 -16.44 -7.86
N SER A 140 -1.50 -15.24 -7.40
CA SER A 140 -0.12 -14.77 -7.50
C SER A 140 0.87 -15.73 -6.82
N GLY A 141 0.55 -16.21 -5.63
CA GLY A 141 1.40 -17.16 -4.89
C GLY A 141 1.46 -18.57 -5.49
N LEU A 142 0.48 -18.96 -6.30
CA LEU A 142 0.39 -20.30 -6.93
C LEU A 142 0.94 -20.33 -8.36
N THR A 143 1.16 -19.19 -9.00
CA THR A 143 1.59 -19.12 -10.39
C THR A 143 3.06 -18.72 -10.50
N PRO A 144 3.83 -19.33 -11.45
CA PRO A 144 5.22 -18.96 -11.67
C PRO A 144 5.38 -17.49 -12.09
N HIS A 145 6.51 -16.88 -11.75
CA HIS A 145 6.83 -15.49 -12.04
C HIS A 145 6.61 -15.08 -13.51
N TRP A 146 7.00 -15.92 -14.46
CA TRP A 146 6.78 -15.66 -15.89
C TRP A 146 5.31 -15.51 -16.28
N PHE A 147 4.40 -16.21 -15.56
CA PHE A 147 2.96 -16.10 -15.78
C PHE A 147 2.44 -14.73 -15.34
N HIS A 148 3.00 -14.17 -14.26
CA HIS A 148 2.65 -12.81 -13.79
C HIS A 148 3.06 -11.76 -14.81
N LEU A 149 4.27 -11.85 -15.37
CA LEU A 149 4.76 -10.94 -16.40
C LEU A 149 3.85 -10.96 -17.63
N MET A 150 3.43 -12.15 -18.06
CA MET A 150 2.60 -12.30 -19.27
C MET A 150 1.14 -11.88 -19.05
N VAL A 151 0.54 -12.22 -17.91
CA VAL A 151 -0.90 -12.03 -17.67
C VAL A 151 -1.17 -10.71 -16.94
N ALA A 152 -0.44 -10.40 -15.88
CA ALA A 152 -0.70 -9.22 -15.08
C ALA A 152 -0.39 -7.92 -15.82
N ASN A 153 0.73 -7.86 -16.58
CA ASN A 153 1.08 -6.69 -17.40
C ASN A 153 0.05 -6.47 -18.52
N ARG A 154 -0.41 -7.56 -19.14
CA ARG A 154 -1.45 -7.49 -20.18
C ARG A 154 -2.82 -7.08 -19.63
N LEU A 155 -3.17 -7.53 -18.42
CA LEU A 155 -4.43 -7.18 -17.75
C LEU A 155 -4.43 -5.77 -17.19
N ARG A 156 -3.25 -5.25 -16.78
CA ARG A 156 -3.10 -3.89 -16.24
C ARG A 156 -2.86 -2.83 -17.32
N ASN A 157 -2.73 -3.21 -18.60
CA ASN A 157 -2.41 -2.29 -19.70
C ASN A 157 -1.12 -1.48 -19.44
N MET A 158 -0.17 -2.06 -18.70
CA MET A 158 1.10 -1.40 -18.37
C MET A 158 2.08 -1.48 -19.56
N PRO A 159 2.89 -0.44 -19.81
CA PRO A 159 3.93 -0.48 -20.84
C PRO A 159 4.91 -1.63 -20.59
N GLU A 160 5.45 -2.24 -21.67
CA GLU A 160 6.49 -3.29 -21.60
C GLU A 160 7.79 -2.82 -20.92
N THR A 161 7.96 -1.51 -20.72
CA THR A 161 9.10 -0.86 -20.06
C THR A 161 8.97 -0.73 -18.54
N SER A 162 7.89 -1.23 -17.93
CA SER A 162 7.81 -1.26 -16.47
C SER A 162 8.88 -2.19 -15.91
N HIS A 163 9.64 -1.71 -14.90
CA HIS A 163 10.68 -2.49 -14.22
C HIS A 163 10.14 -3.87 -13.81
N ASP A 164 11.03 -4.87 -13.82
CA ASP A 164 10.69 -6.22 -13.33
C ASP A 164 10.12 -6.10 -11.91
N PRO A 165 8.94 -6.67 -11.65
CA PRO A 165 8.31 -6.54 -10.35
C PRO A 165 9.21 -7.18 -9.28
N TYR A 166 9.44 -6.45 -8.19
CA TYR A 166 10.18 -6.96 -7.05
C TYR A 166 9.55 -8.27 -6.52
N PRO A 167 10.37 -9.21 -6.03
CA PRO A 167 9.84 -10.45 -5.44
C PRO A 167 8.84 -10.17 -4.33
N THR A 168 7.71 -10.87 -4.32
CA THR A 168 6.69 -10.75 -3.27
C THR A 168 6.83 -11.89 -2.27
N HIS A 169 6.92 -11.57 -0.98
CA HIS A 169 7.07 -12.51 0.13
C HIS A 169 5.78 -12.72 0.93
N TYR A 170 4.86 -11.73 0.93
CA TYR A 170 3.60 -11.74 1.68
C TYR A 170 3.76 -12.08 3.17
N ARG A 171 4.84 -11.61 3.82
CA ARG A 171 5.16 -11.91 5.22
C ARG A 171 4.47 -10.98 6.23
N LEU A 172 4.06 -9.76 5.79
CA LEU A 172 3.27 -8.77 6.56
C LEU A 172 1.82 -8.60 6.06
N ASN A 173 1.28 -9.53 5.30
CA ASN A 173 0.05 -9.38 4.53
C ASN A 173 -1.14 -10.13 5.17
N SER A 174 -1.16 -10.24 6.50
CA SER A 174 -2.30 -10.72 7.28
C SER A 174 -2.31 -10.11 8.66
N ARG A 175 -3.50 -9.99 9.28
CA ARG A 175 -3.68 -9.40 10.60
C ARG A 175 -2.76 -10.04 11.65
N SER A 176 -2.75 -11.36 11.74
CA SER A 176 -1.94 -12.07 12.74
C SER A 176 -0.43 -11.86 12.57
N LYS A 177 0.04 -11.75 11.33
CA LYS A 177 1.47 -11.48 11.06
C LYS A 177 1.85 -10.04 11.39
N ILE A 178 0.98 -9.08 11.07
CA ILE A 178 1.18 -7.68 11.43
C ILE A 178 1.22 -7.52 12.95
N GLU A 179 0.21 -8.06 13.68
CA GLU A 179 0.17 -8.00 15.14
C GLU A 179 1.40 -8.65 15.79
N TYR A 180 1.82 -9.82 15.29
CA TYR A 180 2.98 -10.53 15.82
C TYR A 180 4.28 -9.73 15.65
N HIS A 181 4.59 -9.27 14.44
CA HIS A 181 5.83 -8.57 14.17
C HIS A 181 5.83 -7.14 14.74
N ALA A 182 4.67 -6.46 14.74
CA ALA A 182 4.55 -5.14 15.36
C ALA A 182 4.83 -5.20 16.86
N ALA A 183 4.25 -6.15 17.58
CA ALA A 183 4.50 -6.33 19.01
C ALA A 183 5.97 -6.66 19.29
N ALA A 184 6.61 -7.52 18.48
CA ALA A 184 8.03 -7.85 18.62
C ALA A 184 8.94 -6.65 18.38
N ALA A 185 8.55 -5.72 17.48
CA ALA A 185 9.29 -4.50 17.18
C ALA A 185 8.92 -3.32 18.10
N GLY A 186 8.09 -3.48 19.14
CA GLY A 186 7.71 -2.42 20.07
C GLY A 186 6.66 -1.44 19.52
N LEU A 187 5.89 -1.86 18.51
CA LEU A 187 4.79 -1.09 17.91
C LEU A 187 3.44 -1.69 18.32
N ALA A 188 2.43 -0.85 18.56
CA ALA A 188 1.06 -1.26 18.81
C ALA A 188 0.20 -1.07 17.57
N VAL A 189 -0.65 -2.05 17.23
CA VAL A 189 -1.65 -1.91 16.17
C VAL A 189 -2.79 -1.05 16.70
N GLU A 190 -2.89 0.18 16.20
CA GLU A 190 -3.96 1.14 16.58
C GLU A 190 -5.18 0.96 15.69
N GLU A 191 -4.97 0.75 14.39
CA GLU A 191 -6.05 0.55 13.44
C GLU A 191 -5.72 -0.56 12.44
N PHE A 192 -6.74 -1.32 12.06
CA PHE A 192 -6.67 -2.36 11.03
C PHE A 192 -7.99 -2.42 10.27
N ARG A 193 -7.94 -2.11 8.99
CA ARG A 193 -9.08 -2.20 8.07
C ARG A 193 -8.77 -3.13 6.91
N LEU A 194 -9.79 -3.85 6.45
CA LEU A 194 -9.77 -4.59 5.18
C LEU A 194 -10.72 -3.89 4.21
N ILE A 195 -10.22 -3.51 3.05
CA ILE A 195 -10.97 -2.80 2.03
C ILE A 195 -10.99 -3.60 0.72
N GLU A 196 -12.12 -3.55 0.02
CA GLU A 196 -12.26 -4.04 -1.34
C GLU A 196 -12.63 -2.86 -2.23
N PRO A 197 -11.67 -2.29 -2.97
CA PRO A 197 -11.94 -1.21 -3.92
C PRO A 197 -12.57 -1.72 -5.21
N GLU A 198 -12.66 -0.86 -6.21
CA GLU A 198 -13.12 -1.22 -7.55
C GLU A 198 -12.28 -2.36 -8.16
N PRO A 199 -12.91 -3.30 -8.89
CA PRO A 199 -12.24 -4.48 -9.41
C PRO A 199 -11.45 -4.18 -10.69
N LEU A 200 -10.26 -3.61 -10.57
CA LEU A 200 -9.41 -3.22 -11.71
C LEU A 200 -9.11 -4.40 -12.65
N TYR A 201 -8.94 -5.61 -12.13
CA TYR A 201 -8.75 -6.81 -12.96
C TYR A 201 -9.97 -7.17 -13.81
N GLY A 202 -11.16 -6.77 -13.38
CA GLY A 202 -12.40 -6.92 -14.16
C GLY A 202 -12.40 -6.07 -15.44
N LEU A 203 -11.58 -5.03 -15.51
CA LEU A 203 -11.46 -4.17 -16.69
C LEU A 203 -10.76 -4.84 -17.89
N ALA A 204 -10.24 -6.04 -17.71
CA ALA A 204 -9.67 -6.83 -18.81
C ALA A 204 -10.74 -7.26 -19.85
N SER A 205 -11.97 -7.45 -19.43
CA SER A 205 -13.07 -7.89 -20.31
C SER A 205 -14.42 -7.48 -19.76
N ARG A 206 -15.33 -7.02 -20.65
CA ARG A 206 -16.74 -6.74 -20.29
C ARG A 206 -17.45 -7.93 -19.62
N ALA A 207 -17.14 -9.14 -20.06
CA ALA A 207 -17.75 -10.36 -19.51
C ALA A 207 -17.26 -10.65 -18.08
N LEU A 208 -16.04 -10.28 -17.74
CA LEU A 208 -15.45 -10.48 -16.42
C LEU A 208 -15.83 -9.37 -15.44
N PHE A 209 -16.08 -8.16 -15.91
CA PHE A 209 -16.32 -7.01 -15.04
C PHE A 209 -17.49 -7.22 -14.06
N LEU A 210 -18.65 -7.66 -14.57
CA LEU A 210 -19.83 -7.85 -13.71
C LEU A 210 -19.67 -8.94 -12.64
N PRO A 211 -19.09 -10.11 -12.92
CA PRO A 211 -18.72 -11.07 -11.86
C PRO A 211 -17.81 -10.48 -10.78
N PHE A 212 -16.83 -9.67 -11.16
CA PHE A 212 -15.94 -9.03 -10.17
C PHE A 212 -16.65 -7.92 -9.37
N VAL A 213 -17.55 -7.15 -9.99
CA VAL A 213 -18.44 -6.23 -9.27
C VAL A 213 -19.31 -6.98 -8.26
N ALA A 214 -19.89 -8.12 -8.66
CA ALA A 214 -20.70 -8.95 -7.77
C ALA A 214 -19.88 -9.48 -6.59
N TYR A 215 -18.63 -9.90 -6.84
CA TYR A 215 -17.68 -10.29 -5.77
C TYR A 215 -17.45 -9.12 -4.81
N GLU A 216 -17.01 -7.96 -5.33
CA GLU A 216 -16.73 -6.74 -4.53
C GLU A 216 -17.95 -6.39 -3.66
N ARG A 217 -19.16 -6.29 -4.24
CA ARG A 217 -20.38 -6.01 -3.50
C ARG A 217 -20.67 -7.05 -2.41
N THR A 218 -20.38 -8.32 -2.66
CA THR A 218 -20.62 -9.42 -1.74
C THR A 218 -19.66 -9.33 -0.53
N VAL A 219 -18.37 -9.19 -0.76
CA VAL A 219 -17.37 -9.12 0.34
C VAL A 219 -17.47 -7.82 1.13
N ASN A 220 -17.95 -6.73 0.52
CA ASN A 220 -18.23 -5.48 1.21
C ASN A 220 -19.53 -5.54 2.03
N LYS A 221 -20.55 -6.25 1.55
CA LYS A 221 -21.85 -6.39 2.25
C LYS A 221 -21.75 -7.29 3.48
N PHE A 222 -21.05 -8.42 3.39
CA PHE A 222 -21.03 -9.42 4.46
C PHE A 222 -19.73 -9.32 5.27
N LYS A 223 -19.85 -8.92 6.56
CA LYS A 223 -18.69 -8.78 7.47
C LYS A 223 -17.91 -10.09 7.66
N CYS A 224 -18.57 -11.25 7.62
CA CYS A 224 -17.90 -12.56 7.71
C CYS A 224 -16.99 -12.87 6.52
N LEU A 225 -17.18 -12.19 5.38
CA LEU A 225 -16.34 -12.31 4.19
C LEU A 225 -15.25 -11.22 4.10
N ALA A 226 -15.15 -10.33 5.08
CA ALA A 226 -14.18 -9.24 5.06
C ALA A 226 -12.74 -9.71 4.90
N PHE A 227 -12.40 -10.93 5.39
CA PHE A 227 -11.06 -11.51 5.27
C PHE A 227 -10.64 -11.80 3.81
N LEU A 228 -11.59 -11.79 2.87
CA LEU A 228 -11.36 -11.95 1.43
C LEU A 228 -11.13 -10.63 0.70
N ARG A 229 -11.25 -9.46 1.37
CA ARG A 229 -11.04 -8.15 0.75
C ARG A 229 -9.60 -7.95 0.32
N ALA A 230 -9.40 -7.14 -0.72
CA ALA A 230 -8.15 -7.01 -1.45
C ALA A 230 -7.00 -6.42 -0.63
N ASN A 231 -7.25 -5.36 0.12
CA ASN A 231 -6.19 -4.59 0.75
C ASN A 231 -6.37 -4.50 2.27
N ILE A 232 -5.23 -4.47 2.93
CA ILE A 232 -5.07 -4.11 4.34
C ILE A 232 -4.67 -2.64 4.39
N LEU A 233 -5.36 -1.85 5.20
CA LEU A 233 -4.92 -0.56 5.71
C LEU A 233 -4.64 -0.72 7.20
N ALA A 234 -3.47 -0.28 7.65
CA ALA A 234 -3.12 -0.38 9.06
C ALA A 234 -2.37 0.85 9.56
N VAL A 235 -2.57 1.14 10.84
CA VAL A 235 -1.83 2.15 11.60
C VAL A 235 -1.17 1.43 12.77
N LEU A 236 0.15 1.52 12.83
CA LEU A 236 0.94 1.10 13.99
C LEU A 236 1.46 2.34 14.71
N ARG A 237 1.48 2.30 16.03
CA ARG A 237 1.97 3.42 16.85
C ARG A 237 3.17 3.00 17.69
N LYS A 238 4.22 3.83 17.67
CA LYS A 238 5.36 3.68 18.60
C LYS A 238 4.89 4.00 20.02
N GLN A 239 5.19 3.10 20.94
CA GLN A 239 4.93 3.33 22.35
C GLN A 239 5.84 4.44 22.92
N PRO A 240 5.39 5.19 23.95
CA PRO A 240 6.17 6.26 24.59
C PRO A 240 7.51 5.78 25.14
#